data_2f624f2cc7a4e7179a37627c02b26b38
#
_entry.id   2f624f2cc7a4e7179a37627c02b26b38
#
_cell.length_a   1.000
_cell.length_b   1.000
_cell.length_c   1.000
_cell.angle_alpha   90.00
_cell.angle_beta   90.00
_cell.angle_gamma   90.00
#
_symmetry.space_group_name_H-M   'P 1'
#
loop_
_entity.id
_entity.type
_entity.pdbx_description
1 polymer ?
#
loop_
_entity_poly.entity_id
_entity_poly.type
_entity_poly.pdbx_seq_one_letter_code
_entity_poly.pdbx_strand_id
1 'polypeptide(L)' 'MTFEEMKKIVVDTLSCDEDKVTMDASLTKDLEADSLDAVELNMALEEACGVSIPDEELATLKTVGDIFNYINAHV' A
#
# COMPACT_ATOMS: atom_id res chain seq x y z
N MET A 1 -4.62 0.23 -11.96
CA MET A 1 -3.43 -0.46 -11.41
C MET A 1 -3.77 -1.91 -11.11
N THR A 2 -2.91 -2.83 -11.51
CA THR A 2 -3.10 -4.25 -11.17
C THR A 2 -2.49 -4.55 -9.81
N PHE A 3 -2.92 -5.64 -9.20
CA PHE A 3 -2.37 -6.06 -7.91
C PHE A 3 -0.87 -6.37 -8.02
N GLU A 4 -0.44 -6.94 -9.13
CA GLU A 4 0.98 -7.23 -9.37
C GLU A 4 1.83 -5.96 -9.36
N GLU A 5 1.33 -4.90 -9.97
CA GLU A 5 2.03 -3.61 -9.97
C GLU A 5 2.12 -3.05 -8.56
N MET A 6 1.03 -3.09 -7.82
CA MET A 6 1.02 -2.61 -6.45
C MET A 6 1.93 -3.44 -5.55
N LYS A 7 1.90 -4.75 -5.70
CA LYS A 7 2.76 -5.66 -4.96
C LYS A 7 4.23 -5.30 -5.13
N LYS A 8 4.64 -5.01 -6.36
CA LYS A 8 6.00 -4.62 -6.68
C LYS A 8 6.39 -3.32 -5.98
N ILE A 9 5.48 -2.35 -5.98
CA ILE A 9 5.69 -1.07 -5.31
C ILE A 9 5.84 -1.28 -3.79
N VAL A 10 5.01 -2.11 -3.20
CA VAL A 10 5.07 -2.43 -1.77
C VAL A 10 6.40 -3.08 -1.42
N VAL A 11 6.82 -4.06 -2.20
CA VAL A 11 8.09 -4.76 -1.98
C VAL A 11 9.26 -3.79 -2.07
N ASP A 12 9.27 -2.94 -3.08
CA ASP A 12 10.35 -1.97 -3.28
C ASP A 12 10.39 -0.93 -2.17
N THR A 13 9.23 -0.47 -1.73
CA THR A 13 9.15 0.60 -0.72
C THR A 13 9.45 0.09 0.68
N LEU A 14 8.89 -1.06 1.05
CA LEU A 14 9.00 -1.60 2.39
C LEU A 14 10.13 -2.63 2.54
N SER A 15 10.77 -3.01 1.45
CA SER A 15 11.83 -4.02 1.44
C SER A 15 11.38 -5.33 2.09
N CYS A 16 10.15 -5.73 1.83
CA CYS A 16 9.57 -6.96 2.36
C CYS A 16 9.55 -8.06 1.32
N ASP A 17 9.25 -9.28 1.77
CA ASP A 17 9.15 -10.43 0.88
C ASP A 17 7.88 -10.35 0.04
N GLU A 18 8.02 -10.64 -1.24
CA GLU A 18 6.90 -10.67 -2.17
C GLU A 18 5.79 -11.62 -1.70
N ASP A 19 6.17 -12.75 -1.13
CA ASP A 19 5.23 -13.76 -0.66
C ASP A 19 4.33 -13.26 0.47
N LYS A 20 4.74 -12.22 1.18
CA LYS A 20 3.97 -11.64 2.27
C LYS A 20 2.97 -10.61 1.80
N VAL A 21 3.09 -10.15 0.56
CA VAL A 21 2.21 -9.11 0.01
C VAL A 21 0.99 -9.78 -0.62
N THR A 22 -0.07 -9.90 0.17
CA THR A 22 -1.34 -10.46 -0.28
C THR A 22 -2.46 -9.46 0.03
N MET A 23 -3.64 -9.68 -0.51
CA MET A 23 -4.78 -8.80 -0.24
C MET A 23 -5.12 -8.72 1.25
N ASP A 24 -4.93 -9.82 1.97
CA ASP A 24 -5.23 -9.89 3.41
C ASP A 24 -4.07 -9.44 4.29
N ALA A 25 -2.90 -9.17 3.72
CA ALA A 25 -1.73 -8.81 4.50
C ALA A 25 -1.95 -7.50 5.25
N SER A 26 -1.73 -7.53 6.56
CA SER A 26 -1.79 -6.34 7.38
C SER A 26 -0.48 -5.57 7.26
N LEU A 27 -0.57 -4.27 7.00
CA LEU A 27 0.63 -3.44 6.86
C LEU A 27 1.46 -3.43 8.14
N THR A 28 0.80 -3.38 9.29
CA THR A 28 1.50 -3.28 10.58
C THR A 28 1.92 -4.62 11.15
N LYS A 29 1.14 -5.68 10.90
CA LYS A 29 1.39 -6.99 11.48
C LYS A 29 2.19 -7.91 10.57
N ASP A 30 1.81 -7.99 9.31
CA ASP A 30 2.45 -8.91 8.36
C ASP A 30 3.66 -8.31 7.68
N LEU A 31 3.60 -7.02 7.38
CA LEU A 31 4.69 -6.31 6.70
C LEU A 31 5.54 -5.48 7.66
N GLU A 32 5.13 -5.40 8.92
CA GLU A 32 5.83 -4.66 9.96
C GLU A 32 6.08 -3.18 9.61
N ALA A 33 5.16 -2.60 8.84
CA ALA A 33 5.26 -1.21 8.44
C ALA A 33 4.75 -0.30 9.55
N ASP A 34 5.52 0.74 9.86
CA ASP A 34 5.07 1.75 10.83
C ASP A 34 4.42 2.92 10.08
N SER A 35 4.10 4.00 10.81
CA SER A 35 3.44 5.16 10.21
C SER A 35 4.29 5.82 9.13
N LEU A 36 5.59 5.83 9.33
CA LEU A 36 6.51 6.43 8.35
C LEU A 36 6.54 5.59 7.08
N ASP A 37 6.57 4.27 7.21
CA ASP A 37 6.54 3.37 6.07
C ASP A 37 5.23 3.54 5.29
N ALA A 38 4.12 3.73 5.99
CA ALA A 38 2.82 3.95 5.34
C ALA A 38 2.83 5.24 4.51
N VAL A 39 3.43 6.30 5.03
CA VAL A 39 3.56 7.57 4.32
C VAL A 39 4.43 7.41 3.07
N GLU A 40 5.54 6.71 3.20
CA GLU A 40 6.42 6.45 2.06
C GLU A 40 5.71 5.64 0.98
N LEU A 41 4.94 4.64 1.39
CA LEU A 41 4.17 3.83 0.46
C LEU A 41 3.12 4.68 -0.26
N ASN A 42 2.43 5.56 0.46
CA ASN A 42 1.46 6.47 -0.12
C ASN A 42 2.11 7.34 -1.20
N MET A 43 3.28 7.88 -0.91
CA MET A 43 4.02 8.70 -1.87
C MET A 43 4.42 7.91 -3.11
N ALA A 44 4.88 6.68 -2.93
CA ALA A 44 5.25 5.82 -4.04
C ALA A 44 4.05 5.49 -4.93
N LEU A 45 2.91 5.23 -4.31
CA LEU A 45 1.68 4.94 -5.05
C LEU A 45 1.17 6.17 -5.80
N GLU A 46 1.29 7.35 -5.19
CA GLU A 46 0.92 8.60 -5.84
C GLU A 46 1.75 8.83 -7.11
N GLU A 47 3.04 8.59 -7.03
CA GLU A 47 3.92 8.71 -8.19
C GLU A 47 3.59 7.70 -9.28
N ALA A 48 3.19 6.49 -8.88
CA ALA A 48 2.94 5.41 -9.83
C ALA A 48 1.59 5.53 -10.53
N CYS A 49 0.56 6.00 -9.83
CA CYS A 49 -0.80 5.99 -10.39
C CYS A 49 -1.52 7.34 -10.30
N GLY A 50 -0.91 8.34 -9.69
CA GLY A 50 -1.51 9.67 -9.56
C GLY A 50 -2.61 9.78 -8.52
N VAL A 51 -2.83 8.75 -7.73
CA VAL A 51 -3.84 8.77 -6.67
C VAL A 51 -3.17 9.04 -5.32
N SER A 52 -3.56 10.12 -4.67
CA SER A 52 -3.06 10.46 -3.34
C SER A 52 -4.08 10.07 -2.29
N ILE A 53 -3.64 9.36 -1.26
CA ILE A 53 -4.52 8.94 -0.17
C ILE A 53 -4.40 9.95 0.96
N PRO A 54 -5.48 10.64 1.35
CA PRO A 54 -5.43 11.56 2.49
C PRO A 54 -5.05 10.81 3.77
N ASP A 55 -4.35 11.47 4.68
CA ASP A 55 -3.92 10.85 5.93
C ASP A 55 -5.07 10.24 6.72
N GLU A 56 -6.23 10.89 6.71
CA GLU A 56 -7.42 10.39 7.38
C GLU A 56 -7.87 9.05 6.83
N GLU A 57 -7.83 8.91 5.51
CA GLU A 57 -8.21 7.67 4.85
C GLU A 57 -7.14 6.61 5.05
N LEU A 58 -5.88 7.01 4.95
CA LEU A 58 -4.77 6.07 5.13
C LEU A 58 -4.83 5.40 6.50
N ALA A 59 -5.24 6.12 7.53
CA ALA A 59 -5.37 5.58 8.87
C ALA A 59 -6.44 4.48 8.97
N THR A 60 -7.41 4.45 8.06
CA THR A 60 -8.46 3.44 8.03
C THR A 60 -8.10 2.23 7.17
N LEU A 61 -7.09 2.37 6.32
CA LEU A 61 -6.68 1.30 5.41
C LEU A 61 -5.62 0.43 6.10
N LYS A 62 -6.03 -0.73 6.54
CA LYS A 62 -5.19 -1.60 7.37
C LYS A 62 -4.47 -2.69 6.59
N THR A 63 -5.01 -3.13 5.48
CA THR A 63 -4.43 -4.20 4.67
C THR A 63 -4.01 -3.69 3.30
N VAL A 64 -3.19 -4.48 2.63
CA VAL A 64 -2.78 -4.21 1.25
C VAL A 64 -4.01 -4.14 0.36
N GLY A 65 -4.97 -5.05 0.59
CA GLY A 65 -6.21 -5.07 -0.18
C GLY A 65 -7.05 -3.81 -0.01
N ASP A 66 -7.08 -3.26 1.20
CA ASP A 66 -7.80 -2.01 1.47
C ASP A 66 -7.23 -0.87 0.63
N ILE A 67 -5.91 -0.77 0.59
CA ILE A 67 -5.23 0.26 -0.20
C ILE A 67 -5.47 0.03 -1.69
N PHE A 68 -5.37 -1.21 -2.12
CA PHE A 68 -5.60 -1.58 -3.52
C PHE A 68 -7.00 -1.19 -3.98
N ASN A 69 -8.00 -1.50 -3.17
CA ASN A 69 -9.39 -1.16 -3.49
C ASN A 69 -9.62 0.35 -3.51
N TYR A 70 -9.01 1.06 -2.57
CA TYR A 70 -9.10 2.52 -2.54
C TYR A 70 -8.56 3.14 -3.81
N ILE A 71 -7.37 2.72 -4.21
CA ILE A 71 -6.72 3.25 -5.41
C ILE A 71 -7.55 2.99 -6.66
N ASN A 72 -8.05 1.77 -6.81
CA ASN A 72 -8.86 1.41 -7.99
C ASN A 72 -10.20 2.12 -8.03
N ALA A 73 -10.72 2.53 -6.88
CA ALA A 73 -11.96 3.30 -6.82
C ALA A 73 -11.75 4.77 -7.20
N HIS A 74 -10.51 5.26 -7.17
CA HIS A 74 -10.19 6.67 -7.39
C HIS A 74 -9.32 6.92 -8.64
N VAL A 75 -8.97 5.89 -9.35
CA VAL A 75 -8.22 6.01 -10.61
C VAL A 75 -9.13 6.42 -11.76
#